data_7f5d09c7d80d97c892ce3dad823b4814
#
_entry.id   7f5d09c7d80d97c892ce3dad823b4814
#
_cell.length_a   1.000
_cell.length_b   1.000
_cell.length_c   1.000
_cell.angle_alpha   90.00
_cell.angle_beta   90.00
_cell.angle_gamma   90.00
#
_symmetry.space_group_name_H-M   'P 1'
#
loop_
_entity.id
_entity.type
_entity.pdbx_description
1 polymer ?
#
loop_
_entity_poly.entity_id
_entity_poly.type
_entity_poly.pdbx_seq_one_letter_code
_entity_poly.pdbx_strand_id
1 'polypeptide(L)'
;MHNFEKKIMVYKLNDAFLEKKQQIENFIKNFDNSGKMFIKGNRNTIKLFDLDNLTLNIKSFKEPNLINKIAYRYFRKSKAQRSFEYANFLLNNNIGTPKPIAYFENSSFLGLKDSYYVSEHLQCDLTYRELVETDYPDAENILRQFTQFTFMMHEKGIEFLDHSPGNTLIIKKPEGKYDFYLVDLNRMKFHTKMDFETRMKNLSKITPKEDMVAIMSNEYAKLSGIDEDKVFATMWNLTKDFQYRFYRKKRIKKRLKFWKK
;
A
#
# COMPACT_ATOMS: atom_id res chain seq x y z
N MET A 1 -40.05 14.51 7.68
CA MET A 1 -39.92 13.47 6.63
C MET A 1 -38.48 13.00 6.61
N HIS A 2 -38.18 11.88 7.28
CA HIS A 2 -36.86 11.25 7.19
C HIS A 2 -36.79 10.49 5.84
N ASN A 3 -36.11 11.08 4.87
CA ASN A 3 -35.74 10.36 3.66
C ASN A 3 -34.78 9.25 4.04
N PHE A 4 -35.28 8.01 4.17
CA PHE A 4 -34.48 6.81 4.17
C PHE A 4 -33.90 6.63 2.77
N GLU A 5 -32.78 7.29 2.46
CA GLU A 5 -31.97 6.90 1.32
C GLU A 5 -31.61 5.43 1.49
N LYS A 6 -32.13 4.59 0.61
CA LYS A 6 -31.85 3.15 0.62
C LYS A 6 -30.35 2.98 0.41
N LYS A 7 -29.61 2.72 1.49
CA LYS A 7 -28.17 2.51 1.48
C LYS A 7 -27.90 1.13 0.85
N ILE A 8 -27.40 1.12 -0.38
CA ILE A 8 -26.99 -0.12 -1.06
C ILE A 8 -25.61 -0.47 -0.54
N MET A 9 -25.50 -1.56 0.20
CA MET A 9 -24.25 -2.11 0.68
C MET A 9 -23.81 -3.26 -0.21
N VAL A 10 -22.66 -3.07 -0.89
CA VAL A 10 -21.93 -4.13 -1.60
C VAL A 10 -20.76 -4.55 -0.74
N TYR A 11 -20.52 -5.83 -0.64
CA TYR A 11 -19.35 -6.34 0.10
C TYR A 11 -18.86 -7.66 -0.49
N LYS A 12 -17.61 -7.98 -0.19
CA LYS A 12 -17.04 -9.31 -0.31
C LYS A 12 -16.31 -9.65 0.96
N LEU A 13 -16.51 -10.84 1.46
CA LEU A 13 -15.92 -11.37 2.68
C LEU A 13 -15.14 -12.64 2.32
N ASN A 14 -13.99 -12.84 2.93
CA ASN A 14 -13.24 -14.08 2.84
C ASN A 14 -14.03 -15.20 3.56
N ASP A 15 -14.10 -16.36 2.94
CA ASP A 15 -14.94 -17.50 3.40
C ASP A 15 -14.62 -17.93 4.85
N ALA A 16 -13.36 -17.81 5.27
CA ALA A 16 -12.95 -18.09 6.65
C ALA A 16 -13.61 -17.19 7.71
N PHE A 17 -14.23 -16.08 7.30
CA PHE A 17 -14.87 -15.10 8.20
C PHE A 17 -16.38 -15.01 8.04
N LEU A 18 -17.04 -15.94 7.34
CA LEU A 18 -18.48 -15.91 7.09
C LEU A 18 -19.29 -15.90 8.39
N GLU A 19 -18.89 -16.68 9.39
CA GLU A 19 -19.55 -16.72 10.71
C GLU A 19 -19.39 -15.41 11.49
N LYS A 20 -18.36 -14.61 11.21
CA LYS A 20 -18.07 -13.32 11.84
C LYS A 20 -18.66 -12.12 11.08
N LYS A 21 -19.37 -12.37 9.99
CA LYS A 21 -19.94 -11.34 9.11
C LYS A 21 -20.67 -10.26 9.90
N GLN A 22 -21.59 -10.65 10.78
CA GLN A 22 -22.45 -9.71 11.51
C GLN A 22 -21.65 -8.81 12.46
N GLN A 23 -20.61 -9.35 13.10
CA GLN A 23 -19.70 -8.59 13.95
C GLN A 23 -18.91 -7.57 13.14
N ILE A 24 -18.33 -7.98 12.00
CA ILE A 24 -17.58 -7.09 11.09
C ILE A 24 -18.49 -6.00 10.53
N GLU A 25 -19.69 -6.33 10.09
CA GLU A 25 -20.68 -5.32 9.64
C GLU A 25 -21.01 -4.31 10.75
N ASN A 26 -21.10 -4.76 12.00
CA ASN A 26 -21.36 -3.89 13.14
C ASN A 26 -20.18 -2.92 13.39
N PHE A 27 -18.93 -3.38 13.24
CA PHE A 27 -17.76 -2.50 13.27
C PHE A 27 -17.80 -1.42 12.18
N ILE A 28 -18.21 -1.80 10.96
CA ILE A 28 -18.36 -0.84 9.85
C ILE A 28 -19.46 0.19 10.14
N LYS A 29 -20.63 -0.26 10.62
CA LYS A 29 -21.74 0.64 10.97
C LYS A 29 -21.39 1.65 12.06
N ASN A 30 -20.58 1.22 13.05
CA ASN A 30 -20.16 2.01 14.17
C ASN A 30 -18.73 2.60 14.03
N PHE A 31 -18.16 2.59 12.81
CA PHE A 31 -16.76 2.95 12.59
C PHE A 31 -16.38 4.32 13.16
N ASP A 32 -17.25 5.32 13.08
CA ASP A 32 -16.94 6.67 13.57
C ASP A 32 -16.88 6.74 15.09
N ASN A 33 -17.70 5.96 15.79
CA ASN A 33 -17.90 6.00 17.24
C ASN A 33 -17.16 4.91 18.02
N SER A 34 -16.55 3.94 17.32
CA SER A 34 -15.89 2.79 17.96
C SER A 34 -14.54 2.48 17.34
N GLY A 35 -13.81 1.52 17.92
CA GLY A 35 -12.48 1.12 17.50
C GLY A 35 -11.37 2.05 17.97
N LYS A 36 -10.18 1.49 18.16
CA LYS A 36 -8.98 2.23 18.56
C LYS A 36 -8.39 2.97 17.35
N MET A 37 -8.23 4.29 17.45
CA MET A 37 -7.60 5.08 16.38
C MET A 37 -6.15 4.63 16.18
N PHE A 38 -5.80 4.25 14.96
CA PHE A 38 -4.44 3.88 14.57
C PHE A 38 -3.80 4.96 13.70
N ILE A 39 -4.46 5.38 12.62
CA ILE A 39 -3.99 6.47 11.74
C ILE A 39 -5.16 7.36 11.38
N LYS A 40 -5.00 8.68 11.59
CA LYS A 40 -5.94 9.71 11.11
C LYS A 40 -5.28 10.54 10.02
N GLY A 41 -5.56 10.20 8.77
CA GLY A 41 -5.03 10.91 7.60
C GLY A 41 -6.09 11.79 6.92
N ASN A 42 -5.64 12.65 6.00
CA ASN A 42 -6.54 13.54 5.24
C ASN A 42 -7.42 12.79 4.23
N ARG A 43 -7.02 11.59 3.81
CA ARG A 43 -7.66 10.80 2.73
C ARG A 43 -8.24 9.48 3.19
N ASN A 44 -7.83 9.01 4.35
CA ASN A 44 -8.26 7.75 4.94
C ASN A 44 -8.10 7.82 6.45
N THR A 45 -8.86 6.99 7.14
CA THR A 45 -8.73 6.76 8.57
C THR A 45 -8.57 5.26 8.78
N ILE A 46 -7.67 4.86 9.65
CA ILE A 46 -7.47 3.46 10.04
C ILE A 46 -7.78 3.33 11.52
N LYS A 47 -8.64 2.40 11.85
CA LYS A 47 -8.93 2.01 13.22
C LYS A 47 -8.73 0.50 13.41
N LEU A 48 -8.37 0.13 14.62
CA LEU A 48 -8.22 -1.26 15.05
C LEU A 48 -9.46 -1.70 15.82
N PHE A 49 -9.90 -2.93 15.56
CA PHE A 49 -11.03 -3.57 16.22
C PHE A 49 -10.63 -4.98 16.62
N ASP A 50 -10.99 -5.38 17.82
CA ASP A 50 -10.73 -6.73 18.28
C ASP A 50 -11.90 -7.66 17.89
N LEU A 51 -11.54 -8.77 17.26
CA LEU A 51 -12.44 -9.82 16.83
C LEU A 51 -11.89 -11.14 17.35
N ASP A 52 -12.43 -11.61 18.49
CA ASP A 52 -11.93 -12.78 19.21
C ASP A 52 -10.40 -12.64 19.50
N ASN A 53 -9.57 -13.53 18.96
CA ASN A 53 -8.11 -13.52 19.13
C ASN A 53 -7.37 -12.72 18.01
N LEU A 54 -8.11 -12.02 17.15
CA LEU A 54 -7.55 -11.25 16.05
C LEU A 54 -7.80 -9.76 16.24
N THR A 55 -6.81 -8.94 15.92
CA THR A 55 -7.01 -7.51 15.74
C THR A 55 -7.21 -7.22 14.25
N LEU A 56 -8.33 -6.60 13.92
CA LEU A 56 -8.65 -6.16 12.57
C LEU A 56 -8.14 -4.75 12.33
N ASN A 57 -7.57 -4.53 11.16
CA ASN A 57 -7.23 -3.23 10.61
C ASN A 57 -8.33 -2.81 9.62
N ILE A 58 -9.15 -1.82 10.00
CA ILE A 58 -10.22 -1.32 9.15
C ILE A 58 -9.83 0.06 8.62
N LYS A 59 -9.62 0.13 7.31
CA LYS A 59 -9.27 1.35 6.58
C LYS A 59 -10.49 1.93 5.89
N SER A 60 -10.98 3.05 6.42
CA SER A 60 -12.03 3.87 5.81
C SER A 60 -11.41 4.82 4.79
N PHE A 61 -11.93 4.84 3.57
CA PHE A 61 -11.54 5.79 2.54
C PHE A 61 -12.50 6.97 2.49
N LYS A 62 -11.93 8.18 2.46
CA LYS A 62 -12.70 9.40 2.35
C LYS A 62 -13.61 9.37 1.12
N GLU A 63 -14.81 9.87 1.31
CA GLU A 63 -15.81 10.04 0.25
C GLU A 63 -15.19 10.75 -0.98
N PRO A 64 -15.34 10.17 -2.18
CA PRO A 64 -14.81 10.77 -3.40
C PRO A 64 -15.58 12.05 -3.75
N ASN A 65 -14.94 12.97 -4.51
CA ASN A 65 -15.66 14.09 -5.09
C ASN A 65 -16.71 13.60 -6.12
N LEU A 66 -17.66 14.45 -6.50
CA LEU A 66 -18.82 14.08 -7.30
C LEU A 66 -18.44 13.34 -8.61
N ILE A 67 -17.43 13.82 -9.33
CA ILE A 67 -16.96 13.19 -10.58
C ILE A 67 -16.45 11.77 -10.29
N ASN A 68 -15.65 11.61 -9.25
CA ASN A 68 -15.14 10.29 -8.87
C ASN A 68 -16.21 9.38 -8.29
N LYS A 69 -17.26 9.89 -7.65
CA LYS A 69 -18.40 9.07 -7.18
C LYS A 69 -19.06 8.34 -8.34
N ILE A 70 -19.34 9.07 -9.43
CA ILE A 70 -19.95 8.52 -10.64
C ILE A 70 -18.99 7.52 -11.31
N ALA A 71 -17.71 7.87 -11.44
CA ALA A 71 -16.70 6.98 -12.02
C ALA A 71 -16.54 5.67 -11.23
N TYR A 72 -16.56 5.70 -9.91
CA TYR A 72 -16.49 4.49 -9.07
C TYR A 72 -17.77 3.65 -9.13
N ARG A 73 -18.91 4.25 -9.40
CA ARG A 73 -20.15 3.50 -9.49
C ARG A 73 -20.26 2.69 -10.79
N TYR A 74 -19.83 3.26 -11.91
CA TYR A 74 -20.12 2.69 -13.23
C TYR A 74 -18.89 2.19 -13.99
N PHE A 75 -17.69 2.70 -13.69
CA PHE A 75 -16.53 2.48 -14.54
C PHE A 75 -15.28 2.01 -13.79
N ARG A 76 -15.24 2.12 -12.48
CA ARG A 76 -13.99 1.86 -11.75
C ARG A 76 -14.24 1.27 -10.36
N LYS A 77 -13.59 0.16 -10.07
CA LYS A 77 -13.57 -0.45 -8.72
C LYS A 77 -13.13 0.57 -7.66
N SER A 78 -13.77 0.55 -6.48
CA SER A 78 -13.38 1.41 -5.36
C SER A 78 -11.95 1.13 -4.90
N LYS A 79 -11.42 1.99 -4.05
CA LYS A 79 -10.12 1.74 -3.41
C LYS A 79 -10.17 0.53 -2.48
N ALA A 80 -11.29 0.35 -1.75
CA ALA A 80 -11.49 -0.78 -0.84
C ALA A 80 -11.51 -2.10 -1.61
N GLN A 81 -12.31 -2.19 -2.68
CA GLN A 81 -12.38 -3.37 -3.53
C GLN A 81 -11.01 -3.70 -4.14
N ARG A 82 -10.30 -2.71 -4.69
CA ARG A 82 -8.97 -2.93 -5.25
C ARG A 82 -7.96 -3.40 -4.21
N SER A 83 -7.98 -2.81 -2.99
CA SER A 83 -7.10 -3.26 -1.91
C SER A 83 -7.35 -4.72 -1.56
N PHE A 84 -8.60 -5.14 -1.47
CA PHE A 84 -8.97 -6.53 -1.19
C PHE A 84 -8.54 -7.49 -2.32
N GLU A 85 -8.86 -7.16 -3.57
CA GLU A 85 -8.53 -8.00 -4.72
C GLU A 85 -7.01 -8.12 -4.91
N TYR A 86 -6.28 -7.00 -4.78
CA TYR A 86 -4.83 -6.99 -4.92
C TYR A 86 -4.13 -7.72 -3.78
N ALA A 87 -4.64 -7.62 -2.54
CA ALA A 87 -4.10 -8.40 -1.43
C ALA A 87 -4.24 -9.90 -1.66
N ASN A 88 -5.41 -10.36 -2.12
CA ASN A 88 -5.59 -11.77 -2.48
C ASN A 88 -4.67 -12.19 -3.63
N PHE A 89 -4.52 -11.33 -4.65
CA PHE A 89 -3.62 -11.62 -5.76
C PHE A 89 -2.15 -11.74 -5.31
N LEU A 90 -1.70 -10.84 -4.42
CA LEU A 90 -0.35 -10.89 -3.85
C LEU A 90 -0.10 -12.19 -3.08
N LEU A 91 -1.01 -12.56 -2.18
CA LEU A 91 -0.89 -13.79 -1.39
C LEU A 91 -0.86 -15.04 -2.28
N ASN A 92 -1.72 -15.11 -3.30
CA ASN A 92 -1.72 -16.20 -4.27
C ASN A 92 -0.42 -16.29 -5.09
N ASN A 93 0.34 -15.20 -5.14
CA ASN A 93 1.66 -15.13 -5.76
C ASN A 93 2.82 -15.18 -4.76
N ASN A 94 2.59 -15.57 -3.51
CA ASN A 94 3.58 -15.61 -2.45
C ASN A 94 4.29 -14.25 -2.21
N ILE A 95 3.58 -13.14 -2.38
CA ILE A 95 4.03 -11.79 -2.04
C ILE A 95 3.36 -11.38 -0.74
N GLY A 96 4.16 -11.02 0.26
CA GLY A 96 3.69 -10.69 1.61
C GLY A 96 2.78 -9.45 1.64
N THR A 97 1.63 -9.60 2.29
CA THR A 97 0.71 -8.51 2.66
C THR A 97 -0.18 -9.00 3.82
N PRO A 98 -0.70 -8.11 4.70
CA PRO A 98 -1.68 -8.50 5.69
C PRO A 98 -2.87 -9.23 5.05
N LYS A 99 -3.34 -10.32 5.67
CA LYS A 99 -4.43 -11.12 5.11
C LYS A 99 -5.70 -10.28 4.92
N PRO A 100 -6.26 -10.23 3.69
CA PRO A 100 -7.50 -9.54 3.42
C PRO A 100 -8.67 -10.30 4.02
N ILE A 101 -9.57 -9.60 4.71
CA ILE A 101 -10.76 -10.18 5.33
C ILE A 101 -12.00 -9.78 4.55
N ALA A 102 -12.18 -8.48 4.27
CA ALA A 102 -13.35 -8.00 3.56
C ALA A 102 -13.13 -6.64 2.89
N TYR A 103 -14.02 -6.29 1.98
CA TYR A 103 -14.31 -4.90 1.66
C TYR A 103 -15.80 -4.62 1.73
N PHE A 104 -16.15 -3.36 2.04
CA PHE A 104 -17.52 -2.87 2.08
C PHE A 104 -17.62 -1.57 1.30
N GLU A 105 -18.71 -1.39 0.59
CA GLU A 105 -19.04 -0.20 -0.18
C GLU A 105 -20.48 0.22 0.12
N ASN A 106 -20.65 1.45 0.54
CA ASN A 106 -21.94 2.05 0.68
C ASN A 106 -22.17 3.03 -0.48
N SER A 107 -23.24 2.84 -1.21
CA SER A 107 -23.60 3.69 -2.34
C SER A 107 -24.97 4.33 -2.12
N SER A 108 -25.12 5.55 -2.62
CA SER A 108 -26.40 6.24 -2.77
C SER A 108 -26.77 6.30 -4.25
N PHE A 109 -27.91 6.94 -4.54
CA PHE A 109 -28.29 7.26 -5.92
C PHE A 109 -27.21 8.01 -6.69
N LEU A 110 -26.48 8.91 -6.02
CA LEU A 110 -25.40 9.73 -6.60
C LEU A 110 -24.05 9.01 -6.76
N GLY A 111 -23.93 7.75 -6.32
CA GLY A 111 -22.71 6.95 -6.45
C GLY A 111 -22.09 6.53 -5.11
N LEU A 112 -20.80 6.19 -5.13
CA LEU A 112 -20.06 5.70 -3.96
C LEU A 112 -20.01 6.78 -2.86
N LYS A 113 -20.46 6.41 -1.65
CA LYS A 113 -20.50 7.29 -0.48
C LYS A 113 -19.28 7.06 0.41
N ASP A 114 -19.12 5.85 0.88
CA ASP A 114 -17.98 5.44 1.70
C ASP A 114 -17.55 4.00 1.35
N SER A 115 -16.32 3.67 1.64
CA SER A 115 -15.80 2.32 1.43
C SER A 115 -14.76 1.97 2.46
N TYR A 116 -14.75 0.69 2.85
CA TYR A 116 -13.90 0.15 3.91
C TYR A 116 -13.15 -1.08 3.41
N TYR A 117 -11.87 -1.16 3.69
CA TYR A 117 -11.06 -2.35 3.52
C TYR A 117 -10.69 -2.90 4.88
N VAL A 118 -10.93 -4.18 5.08
CA VAL A 118 -10.66 -4.91 6.32
C VAL A 118 -9.58 -5.94 6.07
N SER A 119 -8.54 -5.91 6.87
CA SER A 119 -7.46 -6.92 6.89
C SER A 119 -7.10 -7.29 8.32
N GLU A 120 -6.35 -8.37 8.50
CA GLU A 120 -5.67 -8.62 9.76
C GLU A 120 -4.72 -7.45 10.06
N HIS A 121 -4.59 -7.08 11.35
CA HIS A 121 -3.56 -6.13 11.78
C HIS A 121 -2.24 -6.85 11.96
N LEU A 122 -1.29 -6.56 11.10
CA LEU A 122 0.06 -7.11 11.20
C LEU A 122 0.91 -6.21 12.10
N GLN A 123 1.39 -6.75 13.21
CA GLN A 123 2.44 -6.11 13.99
C GLN A 123 3.78 -6.32 13.27
N CYS A 124 4.54 -5.26 13.08
CA CYS A 124 5.86 -5.31 12.46
C CYS A 124 6.92 -4.79 13.43
N ASP A 125 8.16 -5.24 13.23
CA ASP A 125 9.30 -4.74 14.00
C ASP A 125 9.74 -3.35 13.52
N LEU A 126 9.65 -3.11 12.21
CA LEU A 126 9.98 -1.84 11.58
C LEU A 126 9.24 -1.68 10.25
N THR A 127 9.24 -0.47 9.72
CA THR A 127 8.89 -0.19 8.33
C THR A 127 10.16 0.10 7.54
N TYR A 128 10.12 0.02 6.22
CA TYR A 128 11.28 0.37 5.40
C TYR A 128 11.71 1.85 5.61
N ARG A 129 10.82 2.68 6.15
CA ARG A 129 11.11 4.08 6.44
C ARG A 129 12.23 4.23 7.47
N GLU A 130 12.27 3.38 8.49
CA GLU A 130 13.32 3.40 9.52
C GLU A 130 14.70 3.17 8.90
N LEU A 131 14.82 2.31 7.86
CA LEU A 131 16.10 2.14 7.16
C LEU A 131 16.54 3.41 6.42
N VAL A 132 15.58 4.21 5.95
CA VAL A 132 15.89 5.47 5.24
C VAL A 132 16.22 6.60 6.22
N GLU A 133 15.52 6.66 7.36
CA GLU A 133 15.56 7.80 8.28
C GLU A 133 16.55 7.64 9.44
N THR A 134 17.04 6.40 9.69
CA THR A 134 17.97 6.11 10.80
C THR A 134 19.16 5.27 10.33
N ASP A 135 20.18 5.14 11.17
CA ASP A 135 21.26 4.20 11.01
C ASP A 135 20.86 2.85 11.64
N TYR A 136 20.00 2.13 10.93
CA TYR A 136 19.42 0.90 11.44
C TYR A 136 20.45 -0.22 11.44
N PRO A 137 20.62 -0.97 12.55
CA PRO A 137 21.48 -2.15 12.56
C PRO A 137 21.07 -3.17 11.50
N ASP A 138 22.03 -3.82 10.86
CA ASP A 138 21.78 -4.83 9.80
C ASP A 138 21.09 -4.28 8.54
N ALA A 139 21.14 -2.95 8.31
CA ALA A 139 20.46 -2.30 7.19
C ALA A 139 20.86 -2.87 5.83
N GLU A 140 22.14 -3.19 5.61
CA GLU A 140 22.60 -3.76 4.34
C GLU A 140 21.95 -5.12 4.05
N ASN A 141 21.91 -6.02 5.04
CA ASN A 141 21.29 -7.32 4.88
C ASN A 141 19.77 -7.20 4.60
N ILE A 142 19.10 -6.27 5.31
CA ILE A 142 17.68 -5.98 5.07
C ILE A 142 17.46 -5.47 3.64
N LEU A 143 18.31 -4.55 3.16
CA LEU A 143 18.23 -3.99 1.80
C LEU A 143 18.41 -5.08 0.74
N ARG A 144 19.35 -5.99 0.93
CA ARG A 144 19.55 -7.12 0.01
C ARG A 144 18.34 -8.02 -0.04
N GLN A 145 17.81 -8.45 1.10
CA GLN A 145 16.61 -9.29 1.17
C GLN A 145 15.36 -8.57 0.64
N PHE A 146 15.21 -7.27 0.92
CA PHE A 146 14.14 -6.46 0.33
C PHE A 146 14.25 -6.38 -1.20
N THR A 147 15.48 -6.30 -1.72
CA THR A 147 15.71 -6.29 -3.17
C THR A 147 15.34 -7.63 -3.80
N GLN A 148 15.66 -8.75 -3.14
CA GLN A 148 15.23 -10.09 -3.55
C GLN A 148 13.70 -10.20 -3.58
N PHE A 149 13.03 -9.73 -2.52
CA PHE A 149 11.57 -9.67 -2.44
C PHE A 149 10.98 -8.83 -3.60
N THR A 150 11.55 -7.66 -3.87
CA THR A 150 11.08 -6.79 -4.96
C THR A 150 11.37 -7.39 -6.34
N PHE A 151 12.53 -8.02 -6.52
CA PHE A 151 12.85 -8.75 -7.76
C PHE A 151 11.83 -9.85 -8.03
N MET A 152 11.52 -10.68 -7.03
CA MET A 152 10.50 -11.72 -7.12
C MET A 152 9.11 -11.15 -7.49
N MET A 153 8.75 -10.00 -6.93
CA MET A 153 7.52 -9.27 -7.30
C MET A 153 7.55 -8.85 -8.77
N HIS A 154 8.67 -8.32 -9.27
CA HIS A 154 8.83 -7.91 -10.67
C HIS A 154 8.80 -9.10 -11.64
N GLU A 155 9.41 -10.24 -11.27
CA GLU A 155 9.35 -11.47 -12.08
C GLU A 155 7.90 -11.97 -12.26
N LYS A 156 7.03 -11.72 -11.30
CA LYS A 156 5.58 -12.01 -11.37
C LYS A 156 4.78 -10.92 -12.07
N GLY A 157 5.44 -9.94 -12.69
CA GLY A 157 4.80 -8.85 -13.43
C GLY A 157 4.05 -7.84 -12.52
N ILE A 158 4.34 -7.79 -11.23
CA ILE A 158 3.64 -6.94 -10.26
C ILE A 158 4.36 -5.59 -10.12
N GLU A 159 3.72 -4.50 -10.57
CA GLU A 159 4.19 -3.12 -10.38
C GLU A 159 3.40 -2.46 -9.25
N PHE A 160 4.02 -2.26 -8.09
CA PHE A 160 3.42 -1.52 -6.98
C PHE A 160 3.63 -0.02 -7.18
N LEU A 161 2.61 0.72 -7.65
CA LEU A 161 2.74 2.13 -8.03
C LEU A 161 3.03 3.07 -6.86
N ASP A 162 2.63 2.70 -5.65
CA ASP A 162 2.90 3.45 -4.41
C ASP A 162 4.06 2.81 -3.60
N HIS A 163 5.02 2.16 -4.29
CA HIS A 163 6.21 1.57 -3.68
C HIS A 163 7.06 2.67 -3.05
N SER A 164 6.91 2.87 -1.75
CA SER A 164 7.54 3.95 -0.99
C SER A 164 7.87 3.48 0.43
N PRO A 165 8.78 4.15 1.16
CA PRO A 165 9.30 3.67 2.44
C PRO A 165 8.23 3.34 3.50
N GLY A 166 7.11 4.06 3.52
CA GLY A 166 6.04 3.83 4.50
C GLY A 166 5.09 2.68 4.16
N ASN A 167 5.23 2.05 2.98
CA ASN A 167 4.29 1.06 2.49
C ASN A 167 4.84 -0.37 2.48
N THR A 168 5.98 -0.59 3.15
CA THR A 168 6.54 -1.91 3.42
C THR A 168 6.77 -2.08 4.91
N LEU A 169 6.10 -3.07 5.48
CA LEU A 169 6.31 -3.54 6.85
C LEU A 169 7.35 -4.65 6.83
N ILE A 170 8.18 -4.73 7.87
CA ILE A 170 9.27 -5.69 7.98
C ILE A 170 9.15 -6.40 9.31
N ILE A 171 9.20 -7.74 9.27
CA ILE A 171 9.21 -8.61 10.45
C ILE A 171 10.54 -9.34 10.50
N LYS A 172 11.22 -9.25 11.64
CA LYS A 172 12.44 -9.99 11.92
C LYS A 172 12.14 -11.48 12.08
N LYS A 173 13.02 -12.30 11.53
CA LYS A 173 13.02 -13.74 11.70
C LYS A 173 14.35 -14.17 12.32
N PRO A 174 14.45 -15.39 12.87
CA PRO A 174 15.72 -15.95 13.31
C PRO A 174 16.78 -15.90 12.19
N GLU A 175 18.05 -15.96 12.60
CA GLU A 175 19.20 -16.06 11.69
C GLU A 175 19.35 -14.88 10.71
N GLY A 176 18.96 -13.67 11.12
CA GLY A 176 19.10 -12.47 10.27
C GLY A 176 18.22 -12.47 9.02
N LYS A 177 17.12 -13.24 9.03
CA LYS A 177 16.10 -13.24 7.97
C LYS A 177 15.03 -12.21 8.24
N TYR A 178 14.37 -11.74 7.17
CA TYR A 178 13.31 -10.74 7.24
C TYR A 178 12.18 -11.08 6.28
N ASP A 179 10.95 -10.94 6.77
CA ASP A 179 9.76 -11.00 5.95
C ASP A 179 9.27 -9.59 5.62
N PHE A 180 8.82 -9.38 4.37
CA PHE A 180 8.34 -8.10 3.86
C PHE A 180 6.86 -8.18 3.51
N TYR A 181 6.10 -7.16 3.94
CA TYR A 181 4.65 -7.10 3.72
C TYR A 181 4.26 -5.74 3.15
N LEU A 182 3.62 -5.75 1.99
CA LEU A 182 3.15 -4.53 1.33
C LEU A 182 1.82 -4.09 1.91
N VAL A 183 1.65 -2.78 2.12
CA VAL A 183 0.42 -2.14 2.58
C VAL A 183 0.03 -0.98 1.67
N ASP A 184 -1.21 -0.48 1.80
CA ASP A 184 -1.78 0.58 0.91
C ASP A 184 -1.87 0.18 -0.57
N LEU A 185 -2.40 -1.00 -0.82
CA LEU A 185 -2.36 -1.72 -2.10
C LEU A 185 -3.26 -1.16 -3.21
N ASN A 186 -4.00 -0.07 -2.99
CA ASN A 186 -5.04 0.37 -3.92
C ASN A 186 -4.54 0.86 -5.29
N ARG A 187 -3.22 0.84 -5.54
CA ARG A 187 -2.58 1.25 -6.79
C ARG A 187 -1.51 0.27 -7.22
N MET A 188 -1.91 -0.67 -8.07
CA MET A 188 -1.01 -1.64 -8.70
C MET A 188 -1.30 -1.75 -10.19
N LYS A 189 -0.33 -2.23 -10.94
CA LYS A 189 -0.48 -2.73 -12.29
C LYS A 189 0.07 -4.15 -12.35
N PHE A 190 -0.51 -4.93 -13.25
CA PHE A 190 -0.11 -6.30 -13.52
C PHE A 190 0.27 -6.42 -14.97
N HIS A 191 1.48 -6.89 -15.22
CA HIS A 191 2.08 -7.02 -16.54
C HIS A 191 2.30 -8.49 -16.85
N THR A 192 2.19 -8.88 -18.10
CA THR A 192 2.65 -10.21 -18.55
C THR A 192 4.16 -10.34 -18.33
N LYS A 193 4.92 -9.27 -18.58
CA LYS A 193 6.35 -9.15 -18.32
C LYS A 193 6.68 -7.69 -18.06
N MET A 194 7.46 -7.42 -17.02
CA MET A 194 7.97 -6.08 -16.76
C MET A 194 9.31 -5.88 -17.47
N ASP A 195 9.42 -4.80 -18.24
CA ASP A 195 10.70 -4.36 -18.79
C ASP A 195 11.64 -3.80 -17.74
N PHE A 196 12.91 -3.69 -18.07
CA PHE A 196 13.97 -3.24 -17.18
C PHE A 196 13.71 -1.82 -16.65
N GLU A 197 13.32 -0.90 -17.51
CA GLU A 197 13.11 0.50 -17.11
C GLU A 197 11.92 0.64 -16.14
N THR A 198 10.83 -0.07 -16.37
CA THR A 198 9.67 -0.12 -15.46
C THR A 198 10.07 -0.66 -14.09
N ARG A 199 10.92 -1.69 -14.03
CA ARG A 199 11.44 -2.26 -12.79
C ARG A 199 12.28 -1.25 -12.02
N MET A 200 13.21 -0.58 -12.67
CA MET A 200 14.07 0.45 -12.02
C MET A 200 13.23 1.65 -11.57
N LYS A 201 12.26 2.06 -12.35
CA LYS A 201 11.32 3.13 -11.98
C LYS A 201 10.45 2.77 -10.78
N ASN A 202 10.09 1.51 -10.63
CA ASN A 202 9.35 1.04 -9.46
C ASN A 202 10.16 1.20 -8.17
N LEU A 203 11.47 0.96 -8.21
CA LEU A 203 12.40 1.13 -7.10
C LEU A 203 12.78 2.59 -6.81
N SER A 204 12.64 3.50 -7.77
CA SER A 204 13.13 4.89 -7.68
C SER A 204 12.53 5.75 -6.56
N LYS A 205 11.49 5.27 -5.86
CA LYS A 205 10.81 6.00 -4.77
C LYS A 205 11.15 5.48 -3.38
N ILE A 206 11.94 4.41 -3.30
CA ILE A 206 12.19 3.67 -2.06
C ILE A 206 13.16 4.41 -1.16
N THR A 207 14.18 5.06 -1.72
CA THR A 207 15.18 5.78 -0.95
C THR A 207 15.75 6.96 -1.74
N PRO A 208 16.11 8.07 -1.08
CA PRO A 208 16.88 9.14 -1.68
C PRO A 208 18.39 8.95 -1.52
N LYS A 209 18.86 7.91 -0.79
CA LYS A 209 20.26 7.71 -0.43
C LYS A 209 20.98 6.90 -1.52
N GLU A 210 22.12 7.40 -1.99
CA GLU A 210 22.90 6.80 -3.08
C GLU A 210 23.52 5.46 -2.66
N ASP A 211 24.04 5.38 -1.44
CA ASP A 211 24.59 4.16 -0.85
C ASP A 211 23.58 3.02 -0.79
N MET A 212 22.34 3.32 -0.38
CA MET A 212 21.26 2.33 -0.39
C MET A 212 20.93 1.88 -1.83
N VAL A 213 20.92 2.81 -2.79
CA VAL A 213 20.70 2.47 -4.21
C VAL A 213 21.84 1.59 -4.72
N ALA A 214 23.10 1.83 -4.34
CA ALA A 214 24.24 1.00 -4.72
C ALA A 214 24.07 -0.45 -4.22
N ILE A 215 23.74 -0.64 -2.94
CA ILE A 215 23.50 -1.97 -2.35
C ILE A 215 22.38 -2.70 -3.09
N MET A 216 21.25 -2.01 -3.32
CA MET A 216 20.10 -2.57 -4.03
C MET A 216 20.42 -2.91 -5.48
N SER A 217 21.22 -2.08 -6.16
CA SER A 217 21.63 -2.31 -7.55
C SER A 217 22.57 -3.51 -7.67
N ASN A 218 23.53 -3.65 -6.77
CA ASN A 218 24.42 -4.82 -6.71
C ASN A 218 23.60 -6.12 -6.52
N GLU A 219 22.65 -6.13 -5.59
CA GLU A 219 21.83 -7.32 -5.37
C GLU A 219 20.89 -7.59 -6.56
N TYR A 220 20.28 -6.55 -7.14
CA TYR A 220 19.41 -6.70 -8.30
C TYR A 220 20.16 -7.19 -9.55
N ALA A 221 21.38 -6.73 -9.76
CA ALA A 221 22.26 -7.17 -10.84
C ALA A 221 22.59 -8.66 -10.74
N LYS A 222 22.93 -9.15 -9.54
CA LYS A 222 23.17 -10.58 -9.28
C LYS A 222 21.95 -11.44 -9.62
N LEU A 223 20.74 -10.99 -9.25
CA LEU A 223 19.51 -11.74 -9.49
C LEU A 223 19.06 -11.74 -10.96
N SER A 224 19.28 -10.62 -11.65
CA SER A 224 18.81 -10.44 -13.02
C SER A 224 19.81 -10.84 -14.10
N GLY A 225 21.11 -10.96 -13.76
CA GLY A 225 22.20 -11.14 -14.70
C GLY A 225 22.50 -9.89 -15.56
N ILE A 226 21.93 -8.73 -15.18
CA ILE A 226 22.18 -7.45 -15.88
C ILE A 226 23.42 -6.80 -15.24
N ASP A 227 24.22 -6.15 -16.07
CA ASP A 227 25.40 -5.40 -15.66
C ASP A 227 25.09 -4.44 -14.50
N GLU A 228 25.92 -4.45 -13.44
CA GLU A 228 25.70 -3.69 -12.21
C GLU A 228 25.73 -2.18 -12.44
N ASP A 229 26.67 -1.70 -13.24
CA ASP A 229 26.80 -0.26 -13.53
C ASP A 229 25.56 0.25 -14.25
N LYS A 230 25.01 -0.57 -15.17
CA LYS A 230 23.75 -0.26 -15.85
C LYS A 230 22.57 -0.23 -14.90
N VAL A 231 22.45 -1.18 -13.98
CA VAL A 231 21.38 -1.21 -12.98
C VAL A 231 21.48 0.02 -12.08
N PHE A 232 22.68 0.29 -11.54
CA PHE A 232 22.92 1.44 -10.67
C PHE A 232 22.66 2.77 -11.38
N ALA A 233 23.25 2.99 -12.54
CA ALA A 233 23.10 4.25 -13.27
C ALA A 233 21.63 4.53 -13.61
N THR A 234 20.87 3.50 -14.03
CA THR A 234 19.45 3.65 -14.36
C THR A 234 18.62 3.93 -13.12
N MET A 235 18.78 3.14 -12.06
CA MET A 235 18.03 3.29 -10.80
C MET A 235 18.34 4.65 -10.17
N TRP A 236 19.60 5.04 -10.10
CA TRP A 236 20.02 6.30 -9.50
C TRP A 236 19.54 7.53 -10.27
N ASN A 237 19.61 7.51 -11.60
CA ASN A 237 19.08 8.60 -12.42
C ASN A 237 17.56 8.77 -12.26
N LEU A 238 16.80 7.67 -12.24
CA LEU A 238 15.36 7.70 -12.00
C LEU A 238 15.02 8.16 -10.58
N THR A 239 15.84 7.81 -9.59
CA THR A 239 15.71 8.27 -8.20
C THR A 239 15.95 9.78 -8.10
N LYS A 240 17.03 10.31 -8.68
CA LYS A 240 17.33 11.75 -8.72
C LYS A 240 16.20 12.55 -9.39
N ASP A 241 15.69 12.06 -10.53
CA ASP A 241 14.59 12.69 -11.25
C ASP A 241 13.28 12.67 -10.43
N PHE A 242 12.99 11.56 -9.76
CA PHE A 242 11.85 11.50 -8.84
C PHE A 242 12.00 12.51 -7.69
N GLN A 243 13.16 12.58 -7.04
CA GLN A 243 13.44 13.51 -5.95
C GLN A 243 13.31 14.97 -6.42
N TYR A 244 13.89 15.31 -7.57
CA TYR A 244 13.76 16.65 -8.16
C TYR A 244 12.29 17.06 -8.37
N ARG A 245 11.48 16.19 -8.99
CA ARG A 245 10.05 16.44 -9.23
C ARG A 245 9.26 16.54 -7.93
N PHE A 246 9.59 15.70 -6.94
CA PHE A 246 8.94 15.72 -5.63
C PHE A 246 9.18 17.03 -4.89
N TYR A 247 10.44 17.47 -4.79
CA TYR A 247 10.78 18.73 -4.11
C TYR A 247 10.32 19.97 -4.87
N ARG A 248 10.38 19.95 -6.21
CA ARG A 248 9.79 21.00 -7.05
C ARG A 248 8.30 21.18 -6.75
N LYS A 249 7.54 20.10 -6.75
CA LYS A 249 6.10 20.11 -6.41
C LYS A 249 5.84 20.62 -4.99
N LYS A 250 6.67 20.26 -4.03
CA LYS A 250 6.58 20.74 -2.63
C LYS A 250 6.83 22.25 -2.55
N ARG A 251 7.85 22.78 -3.25
CA ARG A 251 8.14 24.23 -3.33
C ARG A 251 7.00 25.01 -3.97
N ILE A 252 6.46 24.55 -5.10
CA ILE A 252 5.34 25.19 -5.76
C ILE A 252 4.11 25.26 -4.84
N LYS A 253 3.76 24.14 -4.18
CA LYS A 253 2.64 24.11 -3.23
C LYS A 253 2.84 25.06 -2.05
N LYS A 254 4.08 25.19 -1.54
CA LYS A 254 4.39 26.14 -0.47
C LYS A 254 4.16 27.59 -0.93
N ARG A 255 4.64 27.96 -2.13
CA ARG A 255 4.41 29.30 -2.72
C ARG A 255 2.92 29.61 -2.90
N LEU A 256 2.14 28.66 -3.48
CA LEU A 256 0.71 28.84 -3.69
C LEU A 256 -0.11 28.96 -2.39
N LYS A 257 0.37 28.40 -1.27
CA LYS A 257 -0.28 28.60 0.03
C LYS A 257 -0.02 29.99 0.62
N PHE A 258 1.13 30.59 0.33
CA PHE A 258 1.43 31.96 0.77
C PHE A 258 0.57 33.00 0.05
N TRP A 259 0.15 32.74 -1.19
CA TRP A 259 -0.72 33.64 -1.97
C TRP A 259 -2.21 33.50 -1.63
N LYS A 260 -2.58 32.55 -0.77
CA LYS A 260 -3.98 32.34 -0.34
C LYS A 260 -4.25 32.80 1.11
N LYS A 261 -3.25 33.41 1.76
CA LYS A 261 -3.37 34.16 3.01
C LYS A 261 -3.39 35.66 2.68
#